data_17e41040de08de48c18650445270f21d
#
_entry.id   17e41040de08de48c18650445270f21d
#
_cell.length_a   1.000
_cell.length_b   1.000
_cell.length_c   1.000
_cell.angle_alpha   90.00
_cell.angle_beta   90.00
_cell.angle_gamma   90.00
#
_symmetry.space_group_name_H-M   'P 1'
#
loop_
_entity.id
_entity.type
_entity.pdbx_description
1 polymer ?
#
loop_
_entity_poly.entity_id
_entity_poly.type
_entity_poly.pdbx_seq_one_letter_code
_entity_poly.pdbx_strand_id
1 'polypeptide(L)'
;MSQEIKPALVVIDMEEGFLNENSPLYIKQAADTVPALAKVIAEARNRKIPVFFVNRIYRKDGSDVEACRYDNWLAGGRCLAPNSTGDCSIQVPEAFTPQEGDYTIIKPRFSAFFQTELDLILRRLRVDTVILTGTTTPNCIRATCYDGLSLDYNVAIIEDCCSSRSEAVQKANMEDMAFIGATVLDAETFLKEGVAMKNVVQEVRDRVEADETAPE
;
A
#
# COMPACT_ATOMS: atom_id res chain seq x y z
N MET A 1 -24.36 10.52 13.86
CA MET A 1 -23.76 9.19 14.07
C MET A 1 -22.62 9.09 13.08
N SER A 2 -21.38 8.84 13.49
CA SER A 2 -20.27 8.64 12.56
C SER A 2 -20.61 7.44 11.67
N GLN A 3 -20.62 7.64 10.35
CA GLN A 3 -20.84 6.52 9.44
C GLN A 3 -19.66 5.57 9.52
N GLU A 4 -19.96 4.27 9.51
CA GLU A 4 -18.95 3.22 9.52
C GLU A 4 -18.09 3.31 8.25
N ILE A 5 -16.76 3.15 8.40
CA ILE A 5 -15.84 3.13 7.27
C ILE A 5 -15.99 1.83 6.46
N LYS A 6 -15.71 1.89 5.15
CA LYS A 6 -15.61 0.72 4.26
C LYS A 6 -14.17 0.55 3.80
N PRO A 7 -13.36 -0.20 4.57
CA PRO A 7 -11.94 -0.31 4.30
C PRO A 7 -11.60 -1.35 3.22
N ALA A 8 -10.43 -1.17 2.59
CA ALA A 8 -9.71 -2.18 1.84
C ALA A 8 -8.25 -2.24 2.30
N LEU A 9 -7.68 -3.43 2.42
CA LEU A 9 -6.27 -3.63 2.73
C LEU A 9 -5.45 -3.62 1.45
N VAL A 10 -4.42 -2.79 1.39
CA VAL A 10 -3.50 -2.65 0.25
C VAL A 10 -2.10 -3.08 0.68
N VAL A 11 -1.64 -4.21 0.15
CA VAL A 11 -0.33 -4.82 0.42
C VAL A 11 0.59 -4.48 -0.73
N ILE A 12 1.63 -3.67 -0.48
CA ILE A 12 2.45 -3.04 -1.51
C ILE A 12 3.85 -3.64 -1.55
N ASP A 13 4.29 -4.06 -2.74
CA ASP A 13 5.68 -4.42 -3.08
C ASP A 13 6.31 -5.44 -2.10
N MET A 14 5.62 -6.53 -1.80
CA MET A 14 6.12 -7.60 -0.93
C MET A 14 6.66 -8.78 -1.75
N GLU A 15 7.37 -8.47 -2.84
CA GLU A 15 8.07 -9.42 -3.71
C GLU A 15 9.48 -9.74 -3.20
N GLU A 16 10.00 -10.91 -3.55
CA GLU A 16 11.36 -11.36 -3.22
C GLU A 16 12.44 -10.35 -3.62
N GLY A 17 12.23 -9.60 -4.70
CA GLY A 17 13.13 -8.51 -5.09
C GLY A 17 13.35 -7.45 -4.01
N PHE A 18 12.40 -7.25 -3.09
CA PHE A 18 12.53 -6.31 -1.97
C PHE A 18 12.85 -7.01 -0.64
N LEU A 19 12.52 -8.30 -0.52
CA LEU A 19 12.60 -9.06 0.72
C LEU A 19 13.93 -9.81 0.87
N ASN A 20 14.56 -10.23 -0.25
CA ASN A 20 15.78 -11.02 -0.22
C ASN A 20 17.01 -10.12 -0.03
N GLU A 21 17.84 -10.42 0.98
CA GLU A 21 19.03 -9.64 1.35
C GLU A 21 20.10 -9.55 0.25
N ASN A 22 20.13 -10.50 -0.68
CA ASN A 22 21.04 -10.48 -1.82
C ASN A 22 20.52 -9.68 -3.02
N SER A 23 19.26 -9.23 -2.99
CA SER A 23 18.68 -8.43 -4.06
C SER A 23 19.27 -7.02 -4.09
N PRO A 24 19.60 -6.47 -5.28
CA PRO A 24 20.00 -5.08 -5.40
C PRO A 24 18.91 -4.07 -4.95
N LEU A 25 17.66 -4.52 -4.83
CA LEU A 25 16.55 -3.69 -4.37
C LEU A 25 16.16 -3.96 -2.92
N TYR A 26 16.96 -4.78 -2.21
CA TYR A 26 16.69 -5.17 -0.83
C TYR A 26 16.36 -3.98 0.08
N ILE A 27 15.29 -4.11 0.83
CA ILE A 27 14.89 -3.16 1.87
C ILE A 27 15.14 -3.81 3.22
N LYS A 28 16.09 -3.23 3.96
CA LYS A 28 16.39 -3.68 5.31
C LYS A 28 15.12 -3.67 6.15
N GLN A 29 14.90 -4.70 6.92
CA GLN A 29 13.72 -4.91 7.77
C GLN A 29 12.42 -5.30 7.01
N ALA A 30 12.41 -5.38 5.68
CA ALA A 30 11.22 -5.79 4.96
C ALA A 30 10.79 -7.23 5.32
N ALA A 31 11.74 -8.14 5.40
CA ALA A 31 11.49 -9.52 5.78
C ALA A 31 10.95 -9.65 7.23
N ASP A 32 11.35 -8.74 8.13
CA ASP A 32 10.91 -8.72 9.52
C ASP A 32 9.41 -8.40 9.66
N THR A 33 8.82 -7.71 8.68
CA THR A 33 7.40 -7.37 8.68
C THR A 33 6.49 -8.52 8.23
N VAL A 34 7.04 -9.54 7.56
CA VAL A 34 6.27 -10.65 6.97
C VAL A 34 5.36 -11.37 7.98
N PRO A 35 5.82 -11.73 9.19
CA PRO A 35 4.96 -12.45 10.14
C PRO A 35 3.78 -11.61 10.66
N ALA A 36 3.98 -10.31 10.89
CA ALA A 36 2.91 -9.40 11.33
C ALA A 36 1.91 -9.17 10.20
N LEU A 37 2.41 -8.87 9.00
CA LEU A 37 1.58 -8.62 7.83
C LEU A 37 0.75 -9.85 7.43
N ALA A 38 1.30 -11.06 7.53
CA ALA A 38 0.54 -12.28 7.26
C ALA A 38 -0.67 -12.42 8.19
N LYS A 39 -0.55 -12.08 9.48
CA LYS A 39 -1.67 -12.07 10.43
C LYS A 39 -2.70 -11.00 10.07
N VAL A 40 -2.24 -9.81 9.69
CA VAL A 40 -3.11 -8.69 9.26
C VAL A 40 -3.91 -9.09 8.01
N ILE A 41 -3.29 -9.72 7.02
CA ILE A 41 -3.99 -10.22 5.82
C ILE A 41 -5.05 -11.25 6.19
N ALA A 42 -4.69 -12.24 7.04
CA ALA A 42 -5.63 -13.25 7.47
C ALA A 42 -6.84 -12.63 8.20
N GLU A 43 -6.60 -11.66 9.07
CA GLU A 43 -7.66 -10.97 9.79
C GLU A 43 -8.51 -10.08 8.87
N ALA A 44 -7.91 -9.42 7.89
CA ALA A 44 -8.66 -8.65 6.89
C ALA A 44 -9.65 -9.56 6.13
N ARG A 45 -9.19 -10.75 5.70
CA ARG A 45 -10.06 -11.75 5.06
C ARG A 45 -11.18 -12.24 6.00
N ASN A 46 -10.88 -12.51 7.28
CA ASN A 46 -11.87 -12.90 8.29
C ASN A 46 -12.95 -11.82 8.46
N ARG A 47 -12.56 -10.54 8.44
CA ARG A 47 -13.46 -9.38 8.51
C ARG A 47 -14.15 -9.05 7.20
N LYS A 48 -13.89 -9.82 6.13
CA LYS A 48 -14.39 -9.56 4.77
C LYS A 48 -13.98 -8.20 4.21
N ILE A 49 -12.82 -7.72 4.62
CA ILE A 49 -12.17 -6.54 4.05
C ILE A 49 -11.48 -6.99 2.76
N PRO A 50 -11.77 -6.37 1.60
CA PRO A 50 -11.08 -6.69 0.35
C PRO A 50 -9.58 -6.52 0.47
N VAL A 51 -8.80 -7.49 0.00
CA VAL A 51 -7.33 -7.45 0.00
C VAL A 51 -6.81 -7.23 -1.40
N PHE A 52 -5.94 -6.25 -1.56
CA PHE A 52 -5.28 -5.89 -2.81
C PHE A 52 -3.77 -6.12 -2.68
N PHE A 53 -3.23 -7.05 -3.44
CA PHE A 53 -1.80 -7.23 -3.61
C PHE A 53 -1.33 -6.35 -4.77
N VAL A 54 -0.54 -5.35 -4.46
CA VAL A 54 -0.05 -4.36 -5.43
C VAL A 54 1.43 -4.56 -5.63
N ASN A 55 1.79 -5.19 -6.74
CA ASN A 55 3.14 -5.65 -7.01
C ASN A 55 3.83 -4.76 -8.05
N ARG A 56 5.12 -4.50 -7.86
CA ARG A 56 5.94 -3.78 -8.82
C ARG A 56 6.49 -4.74 -9.86
N ILE A 57 5.96 -4.67 -11.06
CA ILE A 57 6.43 -5.49 -12.18
C ILE A 57 6.70 -4.58 -13.37
N TYR A 58 7.95 -4.64 -13.88
CA TYR A 58 8.37 -3.92 -15.07
C TYR A 58 8.27 -4.78 -16.33
N ARG A 59 8.14 -4.12 -17.47
CA ARG A 59 8.25 -4.80 -18.77
C ARG A 59 9.67 -5.33 -18.97
N LYS A 60 9.79 -6.46 -19.67
CA LYS A 60 11.09 -7.10 -19.94
C LYS A 60 12.05 -6.19 -20.71
N ASP A 61 11.54 -5.32 -21.56
CA ASP A 61 12.32 -4.37 -22.34
C ASP A 61 12.68 -3.09 -21.57
N GLY A 62 12.13 -2.91 -20.36
CA GLY A 62 12.37 -1.76 -19.51
C GLY A 62 11.69 -0.47 -19.96
N SER A 63 10.77 -0.54 -20.93
CA SER A 63 10.08 0.65 -21.47
C SER A 63 9.22 1.38 -20.45
N ASP A 64 8.95 0.78 -19.29
CA ASP A 64 8.18 1.32 -18.19
C ASP A 64 8.99 1.51 -16.89
N VAL A 65 10.29 1.29 -16.91
CA VAL A 65 11.18 1.63 -15.77
C VAL A 65 11.33 3.14 -15.67
N GLU A 66 11.39 3.67 -14.44
CA GLU A 66 11.67 5.09 -14.23
C GLU A 66 13.02 5.48 -14.83
N ALA A 67 13.06 6.58 -15.59
CA ALA A 67 14.27 7.05 -16.26
C ALA A 67 15.46 7.21 -15.28
N CYS A 68 15.21 7.73 -14.06
CA CYS A 68 16.23 7.91 -13.04
C CYS A 68 16.75 6.59 -12.43
N ARG A 69 16.13 5.45 -12.71
CA ARG A 69 16.50 4.13 -12.21
C ARG A 69 17.01 3.20 -13.30
N TYR A 70 16.87 3.59 -14.55
CA TYR A 70 17.07 2.71 -15.70
C TYR A 70 18.47 2.07 -15.74
N ASP A 71 19.52 2.87 -15.55
CA ASP A 71 20.91 2.37 -15.58
C ASP A 71 21.19 1.41 -14.41
N ASN A 72 20.70 1.74 -13.21
CA ASN A 72 20.81 0.86 -12.06
C ASN A 72 19.99 -0.43 -12.24
N TRP A 73 18.83 -0.34 -12.88
CA TRP A 73 18.00 -1.49 -13.17
C TRP A 73 18.69 -2.45 -14.16
N LEU A 74 19.33 -1.93 -15.22
CA LEU A 74 20.13 -2.74 -16.12
C LEU A 74 21.32 -3.39 -15.42
N ALA A 75 22.09 -2.61 -14.66
CA ALA A 75 23.25 -3.09 -13.91
C ALA A 75 22.86 -4.13 -12.86
N GLY A 76 21.69 -4.01 -12.23
CA GLY A 76 21.15 -4.94 -11.26
C GLY A 76 20.47 -6.18 -11.83
N GLY A 77 20.62 -6.46 -13.13
CA GLY A 77 20.09 -7.67 -13.76
C GLY A 77 18.59 -7.60 -14.08
N ARG A 78 18.04 -6.42 -14.31
CA ARG A 78 16.63 -6.19 -14.67
C ARG A 78 15.65 -6.70 -13.59
N CYS A 79 15.91 -6.35 -12.34
CA CYS A 79 15.07 -6.75 -11.21
C CYS A 79 13.59 -6.43 -11.44
N LEU A 80 12.72 -7.28 -10.93
CA LEU A 80 11.25 -7.15 -11.03
C LEU A 80 10.72 -7.10 -12.47
N ALA A 81 11.46 -7.64 -13.43
CA ALA A 81 10.95 -7.88 -14.77
C ALA A 81 10.54 -9.36 -14.96
N PRO A 82 9.65 -9.70 -15.89
CA PRO A 82 9.35 -11.09 -16.22
C PRO A 82 10.61 -11.89 -16.53
N ASN A 83 10.69 -13.09 -16.01
CA ASN A 83 11.84 -14.00 -16.06
C ASN A 83 13.02 -13.61 -15.15
N SER A 84 12.91 -12.58 -14.33
CA SER A 84 13.82 -12.41 -13.21
C SER A 84 13.65 -13.58 -12.25
N THR A 85 14.76 -14.15 -11.80
CA THR A 85 14.81 -15.30 -10.89
C THR A 85 15.74 -15.02 -9.72
N GLY A 86 15.66 -15.86 -8.68
CA GLY A 86 16.49 -15.70 -7.50
C GLY A 86 16.18 -14.40 -6.75
N ASP A 87 17.24 -13.70 -6.39
CA ASP A 87 17.20 -12.59 -5.44
C ASP A 87 16.41 -11.35 -5.90
N CYS A 88 16.20 -11.18 -7.20
CA CYS A 88 15.43 -10.04 -7.72
C CYS A 88 14.14 -10.45 -8.44
N SER A 89 13.58 -11.56 -8.02
CA SER A 89 12.36 -12.16 -8.58
C SER A 89 11.12 -11.33 -8.25
N ILE A 90 10.13 -11.43 -9.14
CA ILE A 90 8.76 -10.92 -8.94
C ILE A 90 7.90 -11.87 -8.09
N GLN A 91 8.46 -12.99 -7.64
CA GLN A 91 7.75 -13.93 -6.79
C GLN A 91 7.46 -13.33 -5.43
N VAL A 92 6.37 -13.77 -4.83
CA VAL A 92 5.98 -13.37 -3.47
C VAL A 92 6.15 -14.56 -2.53
N PRO A 93 6.45 -14.32 -1.24
CA PRO A 93 6.39 -15.36 -0.21
C PRO A 93 5.02 -16.05 -0.20
N GLU A 94 5.00 -17.32 0.20
CA GLU A 94 3.78 -18.13 0.28
C GLU A 94 2.68 -17.43 1.10
N ALA A 95 3.06 -16.73 2.18
CA ALA A 95 2.16 -15.97 3.05
C ALA A 95 1.39 -14.85 2.31
N PHE A 96 1.89 -14.39 1.18
CA PHE A 96 1.29 -13.33 0.37
C PHE A 96 0.71 -13.82 -0.95
N THR A 97 0.58 -15.14 -1.11
CA THR A 97 -0.09 -15.71 -2.28
C THR A 97 -1.57 -15.28 -2.29
N PRO A 98 -2.04 -14.61 -3.35
CA PRO A 98 -3.43 -14.23 -3.46
C PRO A 98 -4.37 -15.45 -3.41
N GLN A 99 -5.49 -15.32 -2.70
CA GLN A 99 -6.53 -16.32 -2.59
C GLN A 99 -7.76 -15.91 -3.43
N GLU A 100 -8.71 -16.81 -3.57
CA GLU A 100 -9.98 -16.50 -4.22
C GLU A 100 -10.67 -15.33 -3.52
N GLY A 101 -11.02 -14.28 -4.29
CA GLY A 101 -11.60 -13.04 -3.78
C GLY A 101 -10.60 -11.91 -3.52
N ASP A 102 -9.29 -12.18 -3.52
CA ASP A 102 -8.28 -11.14 -3.47
C ASP A 102 -8.04 -10.50 -4.85
N TYR A 103 -7.53 -9.27 -4.84
CA TYR A 103 -7.20 -8.52 -6.05
C TYR A 103 -5.69 -8.45 -6.24
N THR A 104 -5.23 -8.52 -7.49
CA THR A 104 -3.82 -8.29 -7.85
C THR A 104 -3.73 -7.11 -8.80
N ILE A 105 -2.91 -6.12 -8.43
CA ILE A 105 -2.65 -4.91 -9.21
C ILE A 105 -1.16 -4.87 -9.56
N ILE A 106 -0.85 -4.62 -10.82
CA ILE A 106 0.53 -4.40 -11.26
C ILE A 106 0.77 -2.90 -11.40
N LYS A 107 1.81 -2.39 -10.75
CA LYS A 107 2.22 -1.00 -10.84
C LYS A 107 3.67 -0.84 -11.30
N PRO A 108 3.98 0.00 -12.28
CA PRO A 108 5.35 0.30 -12.68
C PRO A 108 5.91 1.55 -11.98
N ARG A 109 5.15 2.21 -11.09
CA ARG A 109 5.53 3.46 -10.43
C ARG A 109 5.39 3.35 -8.92
N PHE A 110 5.73 4.40 -8.16
CA PHE A 110 5.72 4.40 -6.70
C PHE A 110 4.32 4.22 -6.13
N SER A 111 3.40 5.08 -6.51
CA SER A 111 2.03 5.02 -6.01
C SER A 111 1.27 3.85 -6.60
N ALA A 112 0.48 3.19 -5.76
CA ALA A 112 -0.47 2.15 -6.17
C ALA A 112 -1.63 2.69 -7.01
N PHE A 113 -1.90 3.98 -6.95
CA PHE A 113 -2.94 4.64 -7.73
C PHE A 113 -2.48 5.11 -9.12
N PHE A 114 -1.17 5.37 -9.28
CA PHE A 114 -0.67 6.01 -10.49
C PHE A 114 -0.76 5.10 -11.71
N GLN A 115 -1.67 5.41 -12.62
CA GLN A 115 -1.92 4.67 -13.86
C GLN A 115 -2.22 3.17 -13.65
N THR A 116 -2.95 2.86 -12.59
CA THR A 116 -3.47 1.52 -12.31
C THR A 116 -4.99 1.54 -12.24
N GLU A 117 -5.59 0.35 -12.20
CA GLU A 117 -7.03 0.20 -12.00
C GLU A 117 -7.48 0.25 -10.54
N LEU A 118 -6.58 0.54 -9.58
CA LEU A 118 -6.88 0.48 -8.15
C LEU A 118 -8.06 1.38 -7.77
N ASP A 119 -8.03 2.68 -8.13
CA ASP A 119 -9.12 3.61 -7.82
C ASP A 119 -10.46 3.17 -8.45
N LEU A 120 -10.43 2.70 -9.70
CA LEU A 120 -11.61 2.21 -10.39
C LEU A 120 -12.31 1.08 -9.62
N ILE A 121 -11.51 0.10 -9.14
CA ILE A 121 -12.05 -1.06 -8.42
C ILE A 121 -12.53 -0.64 -7.03
N LEU A 122 -11.74 0.15 -6.28
CA LEU A 122 -12.10 0.64 -4.95
C LEU A 122 -13.43 1.40 -4.97
N ARG A 123 -13.61 2.31 -5.93
CA ARG A 123 -14.87 3.05 -6.10
C ARG A 123 -16.04 2.13 -6.44
N ARG A 124 -15.84 1.13 -7.29
CA ARG A 124 -16.89 0.16 -7.62
C ARG A 124 -17.31 -0.65 -6.39
N LEU A 125 -16.38 -0.97 -5.50
CA LEU A 125 -16.63 -1.65 -4.23
C LEU A 125 -17.20 -0.71 -3.16
N ARG A 126 -17.30 0.59 -3.44
CA ARG A 126 -17.70 1.64 -2.49
C ARG A 126 -16.77 1.72 -1.26
N VAL A 127 -15.50 1.41 -1.46
CA VAL A 127 -14.46 1.63 -0.47
C VAL A 127 -14.25 3.13 -0.28
N ASP A 128 -14.18 3.57 0.96
CA ASP A 128 -13.89 4.95 1.36
C ASP A 128 -12.59 5.08 2.16
N THR A 129 -12.01 3.95 2.55
CA THR A 129 -10.83 3.89 3.42
C THR A 129 -9.82 2.89 2.87
N VAL A 130 -8.56 3.29 2.72
CA VAL A 130 -7.47 2.37 2.35
C VAL A 130 -6.54 2.16 3.53
N ILE A 131 -6.21 0.89 3.80
CA ILE A 131 -5.27 0.47 4.84
C ILE A 131 -3.98 0.09 4.13
N LEU A 132 -2.91 0.86 4.32
CA LEU A 132 -1.64 0.68 3.62
C LEU A 132 -0.67 -0.16 4.45
N THR A 133 -0.04 -1.12 3.79
CA THR A 133 1.00 -2.00 4.34
C THR A 133 2.03 -2.33 3.27
N GLY A 134 3.19 -2.85 3.67
CA GLY A 134 4.23 -3.32 2.75
C GLY A 134 5.45 -2.41 2.68
N THR A 135 6.12 -2.36 1.53
CA THR A 135 7.41 -1.68 1.37
C THR A 135 7.43 -0.77 0.13
N THR A 136 8.16 0.33 0.08
CA THR A 136 8.97 0.90 1.16
C THR A 136 8.34 2.22 1.60
N THR A 137 8.33 2.45 2.89
CA THR A 137 7.63 3.58 3.53
C THR A 137 7.91 4.94 2.88
N PRO A 138 9.17 5.38 2.65
CA PRO A 138 9.45 6.71 2.09
C PRO A 138 9.08 6.87 0.61
N ASN A 139 8.76 5.79 -0.09
CA ASN A 139 8.46 5.82 -1.53
C ASN A 139 7.04 5.33 -1.82
N CYS A 140 6.84 4.00 -1.91
CA CYS A 140 5.58 3.43 -2.40
C CYS A 140 4.42 3.64 -1.43
N ILE A 141 4.66 3.46 -0.12
CA ILE A 141 3.64 3.72 0.91
C ILE A 141 3.30 5.21 0.95
N ARG A 142 4.32 6.08 1.04
CA ARG A 142 4.12 7.53 1.08
C ARG A 142 3.42 8.05 -0.18
N ALA A 143 3.88 7.65 -1.38
CA ALA A 143 3.25 8.10 -2.62
C ALA A 143 1.78 7.65 -2.70
N THR A 144 1.49 6.40 -2.28
CA THR A 144 0.11 5.89 -2.25
C THR A 144 -0.74 6.60 -1.20
N CYS A 145 -0.17 6.97 -0.04
CA CYS A 145 -0.85 7.75 0.99
C CYS A 145 -1.26 9.13 0.47
N TYR A 146 -0.34 9.86 -0.15
CA TYR A 146 -0.61 11.19 -0.71
C TYR A 146 -1.67 11.14 -1.82
N ASP A 147 -1.56 10.19 -2.74
CA ASP A 147 -2.56 10.02 -3.80
C ASP A 147 -3.91 9.58 -3.23
N GLY A 148 -3.94 8.69 -2.23
CA GLY A 148 -5.17 8.26 -1.57
C GLY A 148 -5.91 9.42 -0.92
N LEU A 149 -5.19 10.27 -0.16
CA LEU A 149 -5.77 11.49 0.43
C LEU A 149 -6.25 12.47 -0.66
N SER A 150 -5.48 12.63 -1.74
CA SER A 150 -5.83 13.51 -2.86
C SER A 150 -7.03 13.02 -3.67
N LEU A 151 -7.32 11.72 -3.62
CA LEU A 151 -8.47 11.07 -4.25
C LEU A 151 -9.68 10.94 -3.30
N ASP A 152 -9.68 11.62 -2.16
CA ASP A 152 -10.74 11.55 -1.14
C ASP A 152 -10.97 10.13 -0.58
N TYR A 153 -9.88 9.43 -0.23
CA TYR A 153 -9.93 8.27 0.65
C TYR A 153 -9.49 8.66 2.07
N ASN A 154 -10.12 8.09 3.08
CA ASN A 154 -9.50 8.00 4.39
C ASN A 154 -8.30 7.05 4.28
N VAL A 155 -7.17 7.40 4.88
CA VAL A 155 -5.95 6.58 4.82
C VAL A 155 -5.55 6.14 6.21
N ALA A 156 -5.41 4.83 6.41
CA ALA A 156 -4.81 4.21 7.58
C ALA A 156 -3.50 3.52 7.17
N ILE A 157 -2.52 3.47 8.06
CA ILE A 157 -1.22 2.83 7.83
C ILE A 157 -0.91 1.94 9.03
N ILE A 158 -0.62 0.66 8.79
CA ILE A 158 -0.16 -0.25 9.85
C ILE A 158 1.37 -0.20 9.85
N GLU A 159 1.93 0.56 10.81
CA GLU A 159 3.33 0.96 10.79
C GLU A 159 4.34 -0.19 10.93
N ASP A 160 4.05 -1.18 11.75
CA ASP A 160 4.87 -2.38 11.94
C ASP A 160 4.68 -3.45 10.85
N CYS A 161 3.73 -3.22 9.92
CA CYS A 161 3.60 -3.91 8.65
C CYS A 161 4.21 -3.12 7.48
N CYS A 162 4.94 -2.04 7.76
CA CYS A 162 5.66 -1.24 6.78
C CYS A 162 7.15 -1.22 7.10
N SER A 163 8.00 -1.11 6.08
CA SER A 163 9.45 -1.13 6.26
C SER A 163 10.17 -0.05 5.48
N SER A 164 11.36 0.28 5.94
CA SER A 164 12.22 1.28 5.34
C SER A 164 13.70 0.87 5.42
N ARG A 165 14.57 1.69 4.81
CA ARG A 165 16.02 1.49 4.86
C ARG A 165 16.65 1.74 6.25
N SER A 166 15.95 2.45 7.15
CA SER A 166 16.38 2.69 8.53
C SER A 166 15.19 3.13 9.40
N GLU A 167 15.31 2.94 10.71
CA GLU A 167 14.30 3.39 11.69
C GLU A 167 14.06 4.89 11.66
N ALA A 168 15.11 5.69 11.50
CA ALA A 168 14.98 7.16 11.43
C ALA A 168 14.14 7.58 10.22
N VAL A 169 14.34 6.96 9.06
CA VAL A 169 13.55 7.23 7.85
C VAL A 169 12.11 6.71 8.03
N GLN A 170 11.92 5.55 8.65
CA GLN A 170 10.61 5.02 8.97
C GLN A 170 9.81 6.01 9.81
N LYS A 171 10.36 6.39 10.96
CA LYS A 171 9.72 7.30 11.91
C LYS A 171 9.36 8.65 11.28
N ALA A 172 10.31 9.30 10.62
CA ALA A 172 10.08 10.61 9.99
C ALA A 172 8.95 10.57 8.94
N ASN A 173 8.85 9.48 8.15
CA ASN A 173 7.78 9.36 7.16
C ASN A 173 6.43 9.04 7.81
N MET A 174 6.38 8.24 8.87
CA MET A 174 5.14 7.98 9.60
C MET A 174 4.61 9.26 10.26
N GLU A 175 5.48 10.04 10.91
CA GLU A 175 5.13 11.35 11.50
C GLU A 175 4.58 12.32 10.43
N ASP A 176 5.20 12.39 9.26
CA ASP A 176 4.78 13.27 8.18
C ASP A 176 3.42 12.85 7.57
N MET A 177 3.22 11.54 7.33
CA MET A 177 1.95 11.03 6.83
C MET A 177 0.81 11.20 7.84
N ALA A 178 1.09 11.03 9.14
CA ALA A 178 0.12 11.31 10.20
C ALA A 178 -0.24 12.80 10.24
N PHE A 179 0.75 13.69 10.10
CA PHE A 179 0.54 15.14 10.09
C PHE A 179 -0.39 15.59 8.95
N ILE A 180 -0.32 14.97 7.79
CA ILE A 180 -1.17 15.32 6.64
C ILE A 180 -2.55 14.64 6.66
N GLY A 181 -2.86 13.82 7.67
CA GLY A 181 -4.20 13.27 7.88
C GLY A 181 -4.34 11.75 7.80
N ALA A 182 -3.25 11.00 7.61
CA ALA A 182 -3.31 9.54 7.73
C ALA A 182 -3.42 9.10 9.20
N THR A 183 -4.19 8.04 9.45
CA THR A 183 -4.23 7.37 10.76
C THR A 183 -3.16 6.30 10.82
N VAL A 184 -2.22 6.42 11.76
CA VAL A 184 -1.16 5.42 11.97
C VAL A 184 -1.53 4.55 13.17
N LEU A 185 -1.45 3.22 13.00
CA LEU A 185 -1.73 2.22 14.03
C LEU A 185 -0.77 1.03 13.89
N ASP A 186 -0.70 0.18 14.90
CA ASP A 186 0.06 -1.07 14.85
C ASP A 186 -0.82 -2.28 14.49
N ALA A 187 -0.18 -3.40 14.16
CA ALA A 187 -0.86 -4.64 13.81
C ALA A 187 -1.68 -5.20 14.98
N GLU A 188 -1.22 -5.05 16.23
CA GLU A 188 -1.92 -5.54 17.41
C GLU A 188 -3.28 -4.83 17.56
N THR A 189 -3.31 -3.51 17.40
CA THR A 189 -4.54 -2.71 17.39
C THR A 189 -5.49 -3.15 16.28
N PHE A 190 -4.96 -3.31 15.04
CA PHE A 190 -5.77 -3.78 13.92
C PHE A 190 -6.38 -5.17 14.19
N LEU A 191 -5.60 -6.10 14.72
CA LEU A 191 -6.07 -7.46 15.00
C LEU A 191 -7.16 -7.49 16.07
N LYS A 192 -7.11 -6.62 17.06
CA LYS A 192 -8.10 -6.53 18.15
C LYS A 192 -9.37 -5.78 17.71
N GLU A 193 -9.19 -4.60 17.17
CA GLU A 193 -10.27 -3.60 17.03
C GLU A 193 -10.58 -3.27 15.54
N GLY A 194 -9.69 -3.61 14.61
CA GLY A 194 -9.75 -3.12 13.25
C GLY A 194 -9.20 -1.70 13.14
N VAL A 195 -9.72 -0.92 12.20
CA VAL A 195 -9.35 0.50 12.06
C VAL A 195 -10.41 1.35 12.73
N ALA A 196 -10.07 1.89 13.92
CA ALA A 196 -10.91 2.83 14.64
C ALA A 196 -10.59 4.27 14.18
N MET A 197 -11.28 4.76 13.17
CA MET A 197 -11.14 6.13 12.67
C MET A 197 -12.50 6.72 12.30
N LYS A 198 -12.55 8.04 12.24
CA LYS A 198 -13.72 8.74 11.69
C LYS A 198 -13.74 8.61 10.18
N ASN A 199 -14.91 8.46 9.61
CA ASN A 199 -15.10 8.57 8.17
C ASN A 199 -15.16 10.06 7.77
N VAL A 200 -13.99 10.70 7.73
CA VAL A 200 -13.86 12.14 7.43
C VAL A 200 -14.37 12.45 6.03
N VAL A 201 -14.11 11.57 5.08
CA VAL A 201 -14.58 11.72 3.70
C VAL A 201 -16.10 11.82 3.64
N GLN A 202 -16.81 10.96 4.36
CA GLN A 202 -18.27 11.00 4.38
C GLN A 202 -18.78 12.21 5.17
N GLU A 203 -18.14 12.55 6.28
CA GLU A 203 -18.52 13.77 7.05
C GLU A 203 -18.41 15.04 6.20
N VAL A 204 -17.38 15.15 5.37
CA VAL A 204 -17.19 16.30 4.46
C VAL A 204 -18.24 16.31 3.36
N ARG A 205 -18.53 15.15 2.75
CA ARG A 205 -19.60 15.03 1.74
C ARG A 205 -20.95 15.47 2.29
N ASP A 206 -21.32 14.97 3.47
CA ASP A 206 -22.58 15.32 4.13
C ASP A 206 -22.69 16.83 4.41
N ARG A 207 -21.57 17.49 4.77
CA ARG A 207 -21.54 18.94 5.00
C ARG A 207 -21.65 19.73 3.71
N VAL A 208 -20.94 19.33 2.66
CA VAL A 208 -21.01 20.00 1.34
C VAL A 208 -22.42 19.87 0.76
N GLU A 209 -23.04 18.69 0.83
CA GLU A 209 -24.41 18.48 0.38
C GLU A 209 -25.43 19.32 1.20
N ALA A 210 -25.20 19.46 2.51
CA ALA A 210 -26.05 20.28 3.37
C ALA A 210 -25.91 21.79 3.10
N ASP A 211 -24.75 22.22 2.61
CA ASP A 211 -24.42 23.64 2.31
C ASP A 211 -24.88 24.08 0.91
N GLU A 212 -25.40 23.17 0.06
CA GLU A 212 -26.05 23.52 -1.22
C GLU A 212 -27.26 24.48 -1.05
N THR A 213 -27.62 24.79 0.19
CA THR A 213 -28.62 25.80 0.53
C THR A 213 -28.06 27.17 0.88
N ALA A 214 -26.71 27.34 0.86
CA ALA A 214 -26.10 28.64 1.10
C ALA A 214 -26.37 29.56 -0.10
N PRO A 215 -26.84 30.80 0.10
CA PRO A 215 -27.08 31.74 -1.00
C PRO A 215 -25.76 32.09 -1.71
N GLU A 216 -25.79 32.17 -3.04
CA GLU A 216 -24.71 32.68 -3.89
C GLU A 216 -24.25 34.09 -3.49
#